data_37815423a6ed197a3b8a1fda2f90a8a5
#
_entry.id   37815423a6ed197a3b8a1fda2f90a8a5
#
_cell.length_a   1.000
_cell.length_b   1.000
_cell.length_c   1.000
_cell.angle_alpha   90.00
_cell.angle_beta   90.00
_cell.angle_gamma   90.00
#
_symmetry.space_group_name_H-M   'P 1'
#
loop_
_entity.id
_entity.type
_entity.pdbx_description
1 polymer ?
#
loop_
_entity_poly.entity_id
_entity_poly.type
_entity_poly.pdbx_seq_one_letter_code
_entity_poly.pdbx_strand_id
1 'polypeptide(L)'
;MTDTMTLIARLTAKPDRAEMLGEALQLLVSPTRAEAGSIDYHLHRDNDDPTVWILYENWRSRADLDAHFQQPYTKAVMARFPDLLARDMELTFYTMTSPRP
;
A
#
# COMPACT_ATOMS: atom_id res chain seq x y z
N MET A 1 -20.74 -13.73 7.36
CA MET A 1 -19.56 -13.12 7.98
C MET A 1 -18.51 -12.81 6.94
N THR A 2 -17.89 -11.68 7.02
CA THR A 2 -16.85 -11.29 6.07
C THR A 2 -15.46 -11.36 6.69
N ASP A 3 -14.47 -11.80 5.90
CA ASP A 3 -13.07 -11.78 6.28
C ASP A 3 -12.36 -10.55 5.71
N THR A 4 -13.13 -9.59 5.20
CA THR A 4 -12.60 -8.35 4.64
C THR A 4 -11.73 -7.63 5.66
N MET A 5 -10.58 -7.15 5.22
CA MET A 5 -9.67 -6.44 6.10
C MET A 5 -9.19 -5.16 5.45
N THR A 6 -8.91 -4.16 6.28
CA THR A 6 -8.36 -2.89 5.87
C THR A 6 -6.90 -2.81 6.27
N LEU A 7 -6.06 -2.36 5.36
CA LEU A 7 -4.66 -2.10 5.61
C LEU A 7 -4.35 -0.64 5.29
N ILE A 8 -3.68 0.02 6.23
CA ILE A 8 -3.07 1.33 5.96
C ILE A 8 -1.56 1.10 5.98
N ALA A 9 -0.91 1.34 4.84
CA ALA A 9 0.54 1.25 4.73
C ALA A 9 1.09 2.68 4.72
N ARG A 10 2.00 2.98 5.65
CA ARG A 10 2.64 4.29 5.75
C ARG A 10 4.10 4.16 5.34
N LEU A 11 4.48 4.93 4.33
CA LEU A 11 5.84 4.90 3.78
C LEU A 11 6.44 6.30 3.85
N THR A 12 7.55 6.43 4.57
CA THR A 12 8.24 7.71 4.73
C THR A 12 9.50 7.69 3.87
N ALA A 13 9.56 8.58 2.89
CA ALA A 13 10.70 8.68 2.00
C ALA A 13 11.89 9.38 2.68
N LYS A 14 13.09 9.05 2.25
CA LYS A 14 14.25 9.90 2.52
C LYS A 14 13.97 11.30 1.97
N PRO A 15 14.57 12.35 2.55
CA PRO A 15 14.21 13.74 2.21
C PRO A 15 14.25 14.06 0.71
N ASP A 16 15.17 13.47 -0.04
CA ASP A 16 15.35 13.75 -1.47
C ASP A 16 14.76 12.65 -2.37
N ARG A 17 13.97 11.74 -1.81
CA ARG A 17 13.41 10.59 -2.53
C ARG A 17 11.89 10.57 -2.57
N ALA A 18 11.22 11.62 -2.08
CA ALA A 18 9.76 11.61 -1.96
C ALA A 18 9.06 11.42 -3.30
N GLU A 19 9.49 12.15 -4.35
CA GLU A 19 8.88 12.03 -5.67
C GLU A 19 9.16 10.66 -6.29
N MET A 20 10.37 10.16 -6.14
CA MET A 20 10.76 8.86 -6.68
C MET A 20 9.95 7.73 -6.01
N LEU A 21 9.74 7.84 -4.68
CA LEU A 21 8.91 6.88 -3.97
C LEU A 21 7.48 6.90 -4.52
N GLY A 22 6.91 8.09 -4.69
CA GLY A 22 5.56 8.23 -5.23
C GLY A 22 5.42 7.60 -6.60
N GLU A 23 6.39 7.81 -7.49
CA GLU A 23 6.40 7.20 -8.81
C GLU A 23 6.46 5.68 -8.73
N ALA A 24 7.29 5.15 -7.84
CA ALA A 24 7.39 3.70 -7.66
C ALA A 24 6.08 3.10 -7.15
N LEU A 25 5.45 3.75 -6.16
CA LEU A 25 4.19 3.27 -5.60
C LEU A 25 3.04 3.37 -6.61
N GLN A 26 3.07 4.41 -7.47
CA GLN A 26 2.05 4.57 -8.51
C GLN A 26 2.04 3.38 -9.47
N LEU A 27 3.19 2.75 -9.71
CA LEU A 27 3.28 1.57 -10.58
C LEU A 27 2.49 0.38 -10.02
N LEU A 28 2.22 0.35 -8.71
CA LEU A 28 1.47 -0.73 -8.08
C LEU A 28 -0.04 -0.61 -8.27
N VAL A 29 -0.55 0.59 -8.52
CA VAL A 29 -1.99 0.85 -8.43
C VAL A 29 -2.79 0.02 -9.43
N SER A 30 -2.48 0.13 -10.71
CA SER A 30 -3.24 -0.56 -11.75
C SER A 30 -3.17 -2.10 -11.63
N PRO A 31 -1.97 -2.71 -11.53
CA PRO A 31 -1.92 -4.18 -11.44
C PRO A 31 -2.52 -4.71 -10.14
N THR A 32 -2.39 -3.97 -9.02
CA THR A 32 -3.00 -4.42 -7.77
C THR A 32 -4.52 -4.42 -7.86
N ARG A 33 -5.10 -3.40 -8.48
CA ARG A 33 -6.55 -3.33 -8.67
C ARG A 33 -7.10 -4.45 -9.53
N ALA A 34 -6.27 -5.09 -10.34
CA ALA A 34 -6.66 -6.24 -11.15
C ALA A 34 -6.60 -7.56 -10.38
N GLU A 35 -6.04 -7.58 -9.17
CA GLU A 35 -6.01 -8.79 -8.34
C GLU A 35 -7.41 -9.11 -7.84
N ALA A 36 -7.77 -10.40 -7.84
CA ALA A 36 -9.13 -10.83 -7.52
C ALA A 36 -9.59 -10.42 -6.13
N GLY A 37 -8.67 -10.37 -5.16
CA GLY A 37 -8.99 -10.04 -3.78
C GLY A 37 -8.92 -8.56 -3.43
N SER A 38 -8.49 -7.71 -4.37
CA SER A 38 -8.39 -6.27 -4.14
C SER A 38 -9.77 -5.62 -4.23
N ILE A 39 -10.21 -5.00 -3.15
CA ILE A 39 -11.48 -4.27 -3.11
C ILE A 39 -11.22 -2.80 -3.36
N ASP A 40 -10.31 -2.21 -2.58
CA ASP A 40 -9.87 -0.83 -2.74
C ASP A 40 -8.36 -0.78 -2.64
N TYR A 41 -7.74 0.05 -3.46
CA TYR A 41 -6.29 0.27 -3.42
C TYR A 41 -6.02 1.68 -3.90
N HIS A 42 -5.74 2.59 -2.96
CA HIS A 42 -5.61 4.02 -3.25
C HIS A 42 -4.33 4.58 -2.65
N LEU A 43 -3.57 5.29 -3.48
CA LEU A 43 -2.34 5.96 -3.06
C LEU A 43 -2.66 7.40 -2.68
N HIS A 44 -2.16 7.80 -1.51
CA HIS A 44 -2.35 9.15 -0.98
C HIS A 44 -1.01 9.75 -0.58
N ARG A 45 -0.92 11.06 -0.60
CA ARG A 45 0.21 11.79 -0.04
C ARG A 45 -0.26 12.59 1.15
N ASP A 46 0.54 12.60 2.23
CA ASP A 46 0.22 13.38 3.43
C ASP A 46 0.23 14.87 3.06
N ASN A 47 -0.82 15.60 3.44
CA ASN A 47 -0.93 17.03 3.12
C ASN A 47 0.08 17.88 3.88
N ASP A 48 0.51 17.43 5.06
CA ASP A 48 1.39 18.19 5.95
C ASP A 48 2.84 17.76 5.87
N ASP A 49 3.11 16.55 5.41
CA ASP A 49 4.47 16.01 5.28
C ASP A 49 4.65 15.41 3.88
N PRO A 50 5.29 16.12 2.95
CA PRO A 50 5.42 15.66 1.57
C PRO A 50 6.31 14.44 1.39
N THR A 51 7.01 13.98 2.45
CA THR A 51 7.80 12.74 2.39
C THR A 51 6.97 11.50 2.69
N VAL A 52 5.74 11.67 3.17
CA VAL A 52 4.89 10.56 3.62
C VAL A 52 3.86 10.21 2.56
N TRP A 53 3.84 8.93 2.20
CA TRP A 53 2.86 8.35 1.29
C TRP A 53 2.05 7.30 2.05
N ILE A 54 0.76 7.20 1.72
CA ILE A 54 -0.17 6.27 2.37
C ILE A 54 -0.85 5.45 1.29
N LEU A 55 -0.86 4.12 1.48
CA LEU A 55 -1.70 3.23 0.70
C LEU A 55 -2.87 2.81 1.58
N TYR A 56 -4.08 3.18 1.14
CA TYR A 56 -5.31 2.75 1.78
C TYR A 56 -5.86 1.56 0.99
N GLU A 57 -6.01 0.42 1.67
CA GLU A 57 -6.32 -0.83 1.00
C GLU A 57 -7.42 -1.57 1.73
N ASN A 58 -8.33 -2.15 0.98
CA ASN A 58 -9.28 -3.12 1.49
C ASN A 58 -9.14 -4.41 0.69
N TRP A 59 -9.03 -5.52 1.40
CA TRP A 59 -8.80 -6.84 0.82
C TRP A 59 -9.92 -7.80 1.21
N ARG A 60 -10.28 -8.68 0.30
CA ARG A 60 -11.30 -9.70 0.52
C ARG A 60 -10.92 -10.62 1.67
N SER A 61 -9.63 -10.95 1.82
CA SER A 61 -9.13 -11.82 2.88
C SER A 61 -7.65 -11.57 3.13
N ARG A 62 -7.15 -12.10 4.24
CA ARG A 62 -5.71 -12.07 4.54
C ARG A 62 -4.91 -12.85 3.50
N ALA A 63 -5.45 -13.99 3.04
CA ALA A 63 -4.78 -14.79 2.04
C ALA A 63 -4.58 -14.01 0.74
N ASP A 64 -5.56 -13.19 0.34
CA ASP A 64 -5.44 -12.36 -0.84
C ASP A 64 -4.38 -11.27 -0.67
N LEU A 65 -4.27 -10.68 0.52
CA LEU A 65 -3.20 -9.73 0.81
C LEU A 65 -1.84 -10.42 0.78
N ASP A 66 -1.73 -11.60 1.36
CA ASP A 66 -0.46 -12.36 1.34
C ASP A 66 -0.05 -12.66 -0.10
N ALA A 67 -1.01 -13.02 -0.96
CA ALA A 67 -0.75 -13.26 -2.37
C ALA A 67 -0.27 -11.99 -3.09
N HIS A 68 -0.83 -10.82 -2.70
CA HIS A 68 -0.39 -9.53 -3.24
C HIS A 68 1.09 -9.29 -2.99
N PHE A 69 1.58 -9.59 -1.79
CA PHE A 69 2.99 -9.40 -1.45
C PHE A 69 3.91 -10.36 -2.22
N GLN A 70 3.37 -11.41 -2.82
CA GLN A 70 4.14 -12.36 -3.63
C GLN A 70 4.15 -12.00 -5.12
N GLN A 71 3.39 -11.00 -5.55
CA GLN A 71 3.35 -10.61 -6.95
C GLN A 71 4.70 -10.03 -7.39
N PRO A 72 5.14 -10.34 -8.63
CA PRO A 72 6.44 -9.85 -9.12
C PRO A 72 6.56 -8.32 -9.07
N TYR A 73 5.49 -7.61 -9.43
CA TYR A 73 5.52 -6.15 -9.43
C TYR A 73 5.61 -5.58 -8.01
N THR A 74 4.96 -6.21 -7.04
CA THR A 74 5.06 -5.79 -5.64
C THR A 74 6.47 -6.01 -5.12
N LYS A 75 7.03 -7.20 -5.37
CA LYS A 75 8.40 -7.51 -4.95
C LYS A 75 9.41 -6.58 -5.59
N ALA A 76 9.23 -6.24 -6.87
CA ALA A 76 10.15 -5.35 -7.58
C ALA A 76 10.17 -3.96 -6.96
N VAL A 77 9.00 -3.42 -6.60
CA VAL A 77 8.93 -2.11 -5.94
C VAL A 77 9.53 -2.18 -4.54
N MET A 78 9.19 -3.21 -3.77
CA MET A 78 9.71 -3.35 -2.40
C MET A 78 11.23 -3.53 -2.38
N ALA A 79 11.82 -4.12 -3.41
CA ALA A 79 13.26 -4.26 -3.52
C ALA A 79 13.97 -2.91 -3.60
N ARG A 80 13.26 -1.84 -3.96
CA ARG A 80 13.81 -0.49 -4.04
C ARG A 80 13.71 0.27 -2.71
N PHE A 81 12.97 -0.25 -1.73
CA PHE A 81 12.73 0.45 -0.47
C PHE A 81 14.00 0.83 0.30
N PRO A 82 15.07 0.01 0.34
CA PRO A 82 16.30 0.45 1.03
C PRO A 82 16.86 1.77 0.50
N ASP A 83 16.66 2.06 -0.79
CA ASP A 83 17.14 3.31 -1.38
C ASP A 83 16.15 4.46 -1.23
N LEU A 84 14.88 4.16 -1.00
CA LEU A 84 13.81 5.15 -1.03
C LEU A 84 13.29 5.54 0.36
N LEU A 85 13.27 4.61 1.30
CA LEU A 85 12.62 4.82 2.60
C LEU A 85 13.59 5.28 3.66
N ALA A 86 13.15 6.26 4.48
CA ALA A 86 13.89 6.72 5.65
C ALA A 86 13.78 5.73 6.80
N ARG A 87 12.73 4.91 6.82
CA ARG A 87 12.45 3.88 7.83
C ARG A 87 11.60 2.79 7.21
N ASP A 88 11.45 1.67 7.93
CA ASP A 88 10.63 0.57 7.43
C ASP A 88 9.18 0.99 7.19
N MET A 89 8.58 0.40 6.17
CA MET A 89 7.15 0.56 5.89
C MET A 89 6.34 0.14 7.12
N GLU A 90 5.42 1.00 7.54
CA GLU A 90 4.57 0.73 8.70
C GLU A 90 3.22 0.23 8.20
N LEU A 91 2.82 -0.96 8.66
CA LEU A 91 1.55 -1.57 8.30
C LEU A 91 0.62 -1.56 9.50
N THR A 92 -0.57 -1.02 9.34
CA THR A 92 -1.60 -1.05 10.39
C THR A 92 -2.85 -1.69 9.82
N PHE A 93 -3.36 -2.68 10.52
CA PHE A 93 -4.53 -3.45 10.10
C PHE A 93 -5.75 -3.03 10.87
N TYR A 94 -6.88 -2.94 10.17
CA TYR A 94 -8.15 -2.52 10.75
C TYR A 94 -9.26 -3.45 10.29
N THR A 95 -10.31 -3.53 11.08
CA THR A 95 -11.55 -4.20 10.71
C THR A 95 -12.62 -3.14 10.47
N MET A 96 -13.23 -3.16 9.29
CA MET A 96 -14.31 -2.23 8.99
C MET A 96 -15.55 -2.63 9.79
N THR A 97 -16.05 -1.71 10.61
CA THR A 97 -17.23 -1.98 11.45
C THR A 97 -18.51 -1.36 10.87
N SER A 98 -18.35 -0.34 10.02
CA SER A 98 -19.48 0.25 9.31
C SER A 98 -19.79 -0.55 8.05
N PRO A 99 -21.05 -0.59 7.61
CA PRO A 99 -21.36 -1.27 6.36
C PRO A 99 -20.76 -0.53 5.17
N ARG A 100 -20.44 -1.28 4.12
CA ARG A 100 -20.01 -0.66 2.86
C ARG A 100 -21.23 0.00 2.21
N PRO A 101 -21.02 1.15 1.56
CA PRO A 101 -22.12 1.83 0.85
C PRO A 101 -22.61 1.04 -0.35
#